data_1baa6689b81c24cef2244b5feb98394c
#
_entry.id   1baa6689b81c24cef2244b5feb98394c
#
_cell.length_a   1.000
_cell.length_b   1.000
_cell.length_c   1.000
_cell.angle_alpha   90.00
_cell.angle_beta   90.00
_cell.angle_gamma   90.00
#
_symmetry.space_group_name_H-M   'P 1'
#
loop_
_entity.id
_entity.type
_entity.pdbx_description
1 polymer ?
#
loop_
_entity_poly.entity_id
_entity_poly.type
_entity_poly.pdbx_seq_one_letter_code
_entity_poly.pdbx_strand_id
1 'polypeptide(L)'
;MINGDYTQYDTVKPVHYRPSKRAFGDATASGAPADGVPVDGDKNPILILKLRKNQEINMRCVARKGVGRDHAKWQPVATATYRFEPEITINEDLMATLTEEEKIAFVESSPAPVFKYNDQTRKVEIDAPDSYAYDGECLKKAEEMGKPGLVDIRAKEDTFLFTVESTGALPPETIVLNALKVLDAKLEMTKSELDIVKGELEAAGAE
;
A
#
# COMPACT_ATOMS: atom_id res chain seq x y z
N MET A 1 -14.25 -29.46 3.60
CA MET A 1 -15.56 -28.82 3.85
C MET A 1 -15.60 -28.40 5.31
N ILE A 2 -15.51 -27.13 5.59
CA ILE A 2 -15.60 -26.60 6.96
C ILE A 2 -17.09 -26.44 7.23
N ASN A 3 -17.67 -27.35 7.99
CA ASN A 3 -19.02 -27.18 8.54
C ASN A 3 -18.96 -26.07 9.62
N GLY A 4 -19.08 -24.84 9.19
CA GLY A 4 -19.28 -23.72 10.11
C GLY A 4 -20.70 -23.76 10.68
N ASP A 5 -20.78 -23.81 11.98
CA ASP A 5 -22.05 -23.66 12.68
C ASP A 5 -22.60 -22.24 12.44
N TYR A 6 -23.65 -22.14 11.66
CA TYR A 6 -24.25 -20.87 11.23
C TYR A 6 -25.18 -20.25 12.27
N THR A 7 -25.19 -20.73 13.50
CA THR A 7 -26.12 -20.31 14.56
C THR A 7 -25.65 -19.15 15.42
N GLN A 8 -24.39 -18.65 15.24
CA GLN A 8 -23.87 -17.52 16.02
C GLN A 8 -24.02 -16.17 15.31
N TYR A 9 -25.23 -15.78 14.96
CA TYR A 9 -25.52 -14.49 14.32
C TYR A 9 -25.27 -13.28 15.23
N ASP A 10 -25.29 -13.47 16.56
CA ASP A 10 -25.18 -12.38 17.53
C ASP A 10 -23.72 -11.86 17.71
N THR A 11 -22.74 -12.59 17.17
CA THR A 11 -21.32 -12.19 17.29
C THR A 11 -20.81 -11.38 16.11
N VAL A 12 -21.56 -11.34 14.99
CA VAL A 12 -21.17 -10.57 13.80
C VAL A 12 -21.75 -9.17 13.90
N LYS A 13 -20.91 -8.20 14.25
CA LYS A 13 -21.31 -6.78 14.23
C LYS A 13 -21.03 -6.20 12.84
N PRO A 14 -22.00 -5.50 12.22
CA PRO A 14 -21.74 -4.80 10.97
C PRO A 14 -20.70 -3.70 11.20
N VAL A 15 -19.71 -3.64 10.34
CA VAL A 15 -18.72 -2.56 10.32
C VAL A 15 -19.29 -1.43 9.47
N HIS A 16 -19.32 -0.20 10.00
CA HIS A 16 -19.71 0.95 9.21
C HIS A 16 -18.71 1.16 8.09
N TYR A 17 -19.21 1.29 6.87
CA TYR A 17 -18.38 1.68 5.74
C TYR A 17 -17.84 3.08 5.96
N ARG A 18 -16.52 3.20 5.94
CA ARG A 18 -15.82 4.47 5.97
C ARG A 18 -15.20 4.68 4.60
N PRO A 19 -15.78 5.54 3.73
CA PRO A 19 -15.10 5.90 2.51
C PRO A 19 -13.76 6.51 2.88
N SER A 20 -12.67 6.00 2.27
CA SER A 20 -11.36 6.59 2.49
C SER A 20 -11.43 8.06 2.06
N LYS A 21 -11.22 8.99 2.98
CA LYS A 21 -11.07 10.40 2.66
C LYS A 21 -9.72 10.64 1.97
N ARG A 22 -9.54 10.09 0.78
CA ARG A 22 -8.59 10.64 -0.18
C ARG A 22 -9.32 11.60 -1.10
N ALA A 23 -9.82 12.67 -0.53
CA ALA A 23 -9.89 13.91 -1.27
C ALA A 23 -8.45 14.43 -1.34
N PHE A 24 -7.94 14.57 -2.54
CA PHE A 24 -6.73 15.30 -2.85
C PHE A 24 -6.57 16.49 -1.88
N GLY A 25 -5.55 16.50 -1.04
CA GLY A 25 -5.03 17.72 -0.43
C GLY A 25 -5.31 18.01 1.04
N ASP A 26 -5.61 17.04 1.93
CA ASP A 26 -5.67 17.36 3.36
C ASP A 26 -4.87 16.38 4.23
N ALA A 27 -3.62 16.76 4.50
CA ALA A 27 -2.66 16.00 5.32
C ALA A 27 -2.83 16.20 6.84
N THR A 28 -3.98 16.69 7.31
CA THR A 28 -4.19 17.06 8.73
C THR A 28 -5.42 16.43 9.37
N ALA A 29 -5.55 15.10 9.32
CA ALA A 29 -6.53 14.40 10.15
C ALA A 29 -5.94 13.15 10.79
N SER A 30 -4.97 13.36 11.68
CA SER A 30 -4.63 12.40 12.71
C SER A 30 -5.71 12.45 13.78
N GLY A 31 -6.64 11.50 13.76
CA GLY A 31 -7.72 11.40 14.74
C GLY A 31 -8.65 10.27 14.37
N ALA A 32 -8.17 9.00 14.46
CA ALA A 32 -9.10 7.89 14.50
C ALA A 32 -9.75 7.85 15.88
N PRO A 33 -11.08 8.01 16.02
CA PRO A 33 -11.74 7.67 17.27
C PRO A 33 -11.69 6.15 17.42
N ALA A 34 -10.94 5.67 18.38
CA ALA A 34 -11.17 4.38 18.98
C ALA A 34 -12.60 4.43 19.54
N ASP A 35 -13.36 3.38 19.38
CA ASP A 35 -14.74 3.20 19.86
C ASP A 35 -15.84 3.74 18.92
N GLY A 36 -16.38 2.85 18.10
CA GLY A 36 -17.74 2.68 17.63
C GLY A 36 -18.74 3.85 17.52
N VAL A 37 -18.31 5.08 17.69
CA VAL A 37 -19.14 6.28 17.61
C VAL A 37 -19.21 6.73 16.16
N PRO A 38 -20.41 6.94 15.58
CA PRO A 38 -20.52 7.54 14.24
C PRO A 38 -19.84 8.90 14.27
N VAL A 39 -18.78 9.10 13.47
CA VAL A 39 -18.24 10.43 13.24
C VAL A 39 -19.28 11.20 12.42
N ASP A 40 -19.79 12.26 13.01
CA ASP A 40 -20.80 13.19 12.45
C ASP A 40 -20.23 13.89 11.19
N GLY A 41 -20.12 13.17 10.12
CA GLY A 41 -19.51 13.63 8.87
C GLY A 41 -19.70 12.70 7.68
N ASP A 42 -20.18 11.50 7.89
CA ASP A 42 -20.44 10.54 6.80
C ASP A 42 -21.80 10.82 6.16
N LYS A 43 -21.84 11.92 5.37
CA LYS A 43 -23.05 12.36 4.68
C LYS A 43 -23.49 11.44 3.52
N ASN A 44 -22.67 10.43 3.17
CA ASN A 44 -22.96 9.53 2.05
C ASN A 44 -22.77 8.06 2.45
N PRO A 45 -23.72 7.46 3.17
CA PRO A 45 -23.73 6.02 3.40
C PRO A 45 -23.91 5.25 2.08
N ILE A 46 -23.51 3.98 2.04
CA ILE A 46 -23.77 3.12 0.89
C ILE A 46 -25.28 2.96 0.75
N LEU A 47 -25.81 3.42 -0.40
CA LEU A 47 -27.23 3.30 -0.71
C LEU A 47 -27.57 1.85 -1.09
N ILE A 48 -28.38 1.19 -0.26
CA ILE A 48 -28.89 -0.15 -0.56
C ILE A 48 -30.20 -0.06 -1.33
N LEU A 49 -31.12 0.80 -0.90
CA LEU A 49 -32.47 0.90 -1.48
C LEU A 49 -33.07 2.27 -1.20
N LYS A 50 -33.86 2.78 -2.15
CA LYS A 50 -34.73 3.95 -1.98
C LYS A 50 -36.19 3.49 -1.91
N LEU A 51 -36.88 3.80 -0.80
CA LEU A 51 -38.29 3.51 -0.61
C LEU A 51 -39.10 4.79 -0.73
N ARG A 52 -40.29 4.69 -1.33
CA ARG A 52 -41.33 5.72 -1.31
C ARG A 52 -42.21 5.57 -0.06
N LYS A 53 -43.03 6.57 0.19
CA LYS A 53 -44.05 6.53 1.26
C LYS A 53 -44.92 5.29 1.11
N ASN A 54 -45.14 4.56 2.21
CA ASN A 54 -45.94 3.32 2.29
C ASN A 54 -45.28 2.11 1.58
N GLN A 55 -44.00 2.14 1.26
CA GLN A 55 -43.24 0.97 0.83
C GLN A 55 -42.43 0.42 2.00
N GLU A 56 -42.43 -0.86 2.15
CA GLU A 56 -41.67 -1.58 3.18
C GLU A 56 -40.76 -2.62 2.52
N ILE A 57 -39.65 -2.90 3.17
CA ILE A 57 -38.75 -3.98 2.80
C ILE A 57 -38.56 -4.90 3.99
N ASN A 58 -38.68 -6.21 3.75
CA ASN A 58 -38.30 -7.24 4.69
C ASN A 58 -37.25 -8.12 4.02
N MET A 59 -36.04 -8.17 4.58
CA MET A 59 -34.94 -8.94 4.01
C MET A 59 -34.18 -9.71 5.08
N ARG A 60 -33.70 -10.89 4.71
CA ARG A 60 -32.78 -11.69 5.52
C ARG A 60 -31.44 -11.66 4.87
N CYS A 61 -30.44 -11.09 5.56
CA CYS A 61 -29.06 -11.00 5.07
C CYS A 61 -28.19 -12.05 5.77
N VAL A 62 -27.48 -12.86 4.99
CA VAL A 62 -26.53 -13.84 5.52
C VAL A 62 -25.12 -13.36 5.18
N ALA A 63 -24.36 -12.97 6.21
CA ALA A 63 -22.96 -12.59 6.07
C ALA A 63 -22.07 -13.82 6.22
N ARG A 64 -21.07 -13.93 5.36
CA ARG A 64 -20.05 -14.98 5.41
C ARG A 64 -18.67 -14.36 5.41
N LYS A 65 -17.76 -14.94 6.19
CA LYS A 65 -16.33 -14.64 6.15
C LYS A 65 -15.69 -15.45 5.01
N GLY A 66 -14.75 -14.84 4.30
CA GLY A 66 -14.02 -15.49 3.23
C GLY A 66 -12.65 -14.85 3.02
N VAL A 67 -11.91 -15.36 2.07
CA VAL A 67 -10.58 -14.88 1.68
C VAL A 67 -10.60 -14.34 0.25
N GLY A 68 -9.80 -13.33 -0.03
CA GLY A 68 -9.75 -12.69 -1.34
C GLY A 68 -9.36 -13.62 -2.49
N ARG A 69 -8.66 -14.73 -2.18
CA ARG A 69 -8.32 -15.77 -3.15
C ARG A 69 -9.55 -16.50 -3.69
N ASP A 70 -10.57 -16.73 -2.86
CA ASP A 70 -11.79 -17.41 -3.27
C ASP A 70 -12.68 -16.51 -4.11
N HIS A 71 -12.80 -15.25 -3.69
CA HIS A 71 -13.57 -14.26 -4.43
C HIS A 71 -13.14 -12.83 -4.04
N ALA A 72 -13.04 -11.95 -5.00
CA ALA A 72 -12.62 -10.55 -4.82
C ALA A 72 -13.52 -9.75 -3.87
N LYS A 73 -14.79 -10.15 -3.66
CA LYS A 73 -15.70 -9.51 -2.68
C LYS A 73 -15.17 -9.53 -1.24
N TRP A 74 -14.27 -10.47 -0.92
CA TRP A 74 -13.63 -10.58 0.39
C TRP A 74 -12.25 -9.93 0.48
N GLN A 75 -11.80 -9.30 -0.61
CA GLN A 75 -10.52 -8.62 -0.64
C GLN A 75 -10.60 -7.31 0.15
N PRO A 76 -9.81 -7.14 1.22
CA PRO A 76 -9.87 -5.95 2.06
C PRO A 76 -9.03 -4.79 1.51
N VAL A 77 -8.22 -5.03 0.48
CA VAL A 77 -7.33 -4.04 -0.14
C VAL A 77 -7.79 -3.68 -1.54
N ALA A 78 -7.72 -2.41 -1.88
CA ALA A 78 -7.84 -1.93 -3.25
C ALA A 78 -6.48 -2.02 -3.95
N THR A 79 -5.41 -1.60 -3.25
CA THR A 79 -4.04 -1.64 -3.75
C THR A 79 -3.11 -2.11 -2.63
N ALA A 80 -2.21 -3.03 -2.96
CA ALA A 80 -1.08 -3.42 -2.11
C ALA A 80 0.14 -3.62 -3.00
N THR A 81 1.04 -2.65 -2.99
CA THR A 81 2.26 -2.63 -3.81
C THR A 81 3.45 -2.29 -2.95
N TYR A 82 4.63 -2.64 -3.43
CA TYR A 82 5.88 -2.18 -2.84
C TYR A 82 6.85 -1.72 -3.93
N ARG A 83 7.81 -0.92 -3.54
CA ARG A 83 8.97 -0.53 -4.31
C ARG A 83 10.18 -0.47 -3.40
N PHE A 84 11.36 -0.53 -3.98
CA PHE A 84 12.59 -0.29 -3.24
C PHE A 84 12.75 1.20 -2.91
N GLU A 85 13.41 1.51 -1.80
CA GLU A 85 13.84 2.86 -1.51
C GLU A 85 14.94 3.25 -2.50
N PRO A 86 14.82 4.37 -3.23
CA PRO A 86 15.85 4.81 -4.15
C PRO A 86 17.02 5.47 -3.42
N GLU A 87 18.23 5.08 -3.78
CA GLU A 87 19.46 5.79 -3.43
C GLU A 87 19.90 6.63 -4.61
N ILE A 88 19.83 7.95 -4.47
CA ILE A 88 20.07 8.90 -5.54
C ILE A 88 21.36 9.66 -5.24
N THR A 89 22.30 9.63 -6.17
CA THR A 89 23.55 10.37 -6.08
C THR A 89 23.70 11.30 -7.27
N ILE A 90 23.92 12.59 -7.01
CA ILE A 90 24.18 13.61 -8.04
C ILE A 90 25.68 13.75 -8.21
N ASN A 91 26.15 13.73 -9.45
CA ASN A 91 27.52 14.04 -9.78
C ASN A 91 27.72 15.57 -9.83
N GLU A 92 28.20 16.13 -8.73
CA GLU A 92 28.38 17.57 -8.56
C GLU A 92 29.31 18.18 -9.63
N ASP A 93 30.35 17.47 -10.06
CA ASP A 93 31.30 17.96 -11.06
C ASP A 93 30.62 18.12 -12.43
N LEU A 94 29.85 17.12 -12.84
CA LEU A 94 29.06 17.21 -14.08
C LEU A 94 27.93 18.22 -13.96
N MET A 95 27.27 18.30 -12.83
CA MET A 95 26.19 19.25 -12.57
C MET A 95 26.70 20.71 -12.63
N ALA A 96 27.90 20.96 -12.17
CA ALA A 96 28.53 22.29 -12.24
C ALA A 96 28.81 22.75 -13.67
N THR A 97 28.92 21.84 -14.64
CA THR A 97 29.15 22.20 -16.06
C THR A 97 27.85 22.61 -16.78
N LEU A 98 26.69 22.42 -16.19
CA LEU A 98 25.39 22.77 -16.78
C LEU A 98 25.06 24.25 -16.55
N THR A 99 24.40 24.84 -17.53
CA THR A 99 23.80 26.18 -17.39
C THR A 99 22.59 26.13 -16.46
N GLU A 100 22.14 27.30 -16.00
CA GLU A 100 20.91 27.38 -15.15
C GLU A 100 19.68 26.83 -15.86
N GLU A 101 19.54 27.14 -17.15
CA GLU A 101 18.43 26.64 -17.99
C GLU A 101 18.44 25.12 -18.11
N GLU A 102 19.63 24.53 -18.29
CA GLU A 102 19.79 23.07 -18.35
C GLU A 102 19.47 22.40 -17.00
N LYS A 103 19.89 23.00 -15.89
CA LYS A 103 19.55 22.50 -14.54
C LYS A 103 18.04 22.51 -14.29
N ILE A 104 17.35 23.58 -14.67
CA ILE A 104 15.90 23.69 -14.55
C ILE A 104 15.23 22.64 -15.45
N ALA A 105 15.66 22.50 -16.71
CA ALA A 105 15.13 21.51 -17.63
C ALA A 105 15.36 20.06 -17.16
N PHE A 106 16.48 19.81 -16.45
CA PHE A 106 16.73 18.52 -15.81
C PHE A 106 15.73 18.25 -14.66
N VAL A 107 15.52 19.23 -13.79
CA VAL A 107 14.55 19.10 -12.67
C VAL A 107 13.13 18.86 -13.20
N GLU A 108 12.73 19.60 -14.24
CA GLU A 108 11.39 19.48 -14.86
C GLU A 108 11.19 18.17 -15.61
N SER A 109 12.28 17.47 -16.00
CA SER A 109 12.18 16.18 -16.67
C SER A 109 11.67 15.05 -15.77
N SER A 110 11.77 15.20 -14.46
CA SER A 110 11.23 14.23 -13.50
C SER A 110 9.73 14.46 -13.30
N PRO A 111 8.86 13.49 -13.59
CA PRO A 111 7.41 13.62 -13.37
C PRO A 111 7.03 13.81 -11.90
N ALA A 112 7.87 13.28 -10.99
CA ALA A 112 7.72 13.43 -9.55
C ALA A 112 8.71 14.47 -9.00
N PRO A 113 8.40 15.14 -7.87
CA PRO A 113 9.23 16.19 -7.29
C PRO A 113 10.47 15.61 -6.57
N VAL A 114 11.26 14.82 -7.29
CA VAL A 114 12.48 14.18 -6.77
C VAL A 114 13.60 15.19 -6.58
N PHE A 115 13.71 16.13 -7.52
CA PHE A 115 14.75 17.16 -7.56
C PHE A 115 14.15 18.55 -7.43
N LYS A 116 14.92 19.46 -6.88
CA LYS A 116 14.57 20.87 -6.75
C LYS A 116 15.74 21.74 -7.16
N TYR A 117 15.48 22.80 -7.92
CA TYR A 117 16.47 23.84 -8.17
C TYR A 117 16.41 24.88 -7.06
N ASN A 118 17.56 25.15 -6.46
CA ASN A 118 17.69 26.16 -5.42
C ASN A 118 18.27 27.46 -6.05
N ASP A 119 17.42 28.48 -6.16
CA ASP A 119 17.77 29.78 -6.77
C ASP A 119 18.91 30.51 -6.03
N GLN A 120 19.05 30.30 -4.72
CA GLN A 120 20.07 30.97 -3.90
C GLN A 120 21.45 30.36 -4.09
N THR A 121 21.50 29.01 -4.12
CA THR A 121 22.76 28.26 -4.26
C THR A 121 23.08 27.94 -5.72
N ARG A 122 22.12 28.11 -6.65
CA ARG A 122 22.17 27.72 -8.06
C ARG A 122 22.54 26.25 -8.27
N LYS A 123 22.11 25.42 -7.32
CA LYS A 123 22.32 23.98 -7.34
C LYS A 123 21.01 23.21 -7.45
N VAL A 124 21.13 22.02 -8.02
CA VAL A 124 20.07 21.02 -7.97
C VAL A 124 20.23 20.20 -6.69
N GLU A 125 19.19 20.12 -5.91
CA GLU A 125 19.13 19.39 -4.65
C GLU A 125 18.12 18.25 -4.75
N ILE A 126 18.31 17.19 -3.98
CA ILE A 126 17.35 16.09 -3.85
C ILE A 126 16.32 16.53 -2.81
N ASP A 127 15.04 16.62 -3.22
CA ASP A 127 13.94 17.08 -2.35
C ASP A 127 13.15 15.89 -1.79
N ALA A 128 12.53 15.07 -2.64
CA ALA A 128 11.71 13.95 -2.24
C ALA A 128 12.14 12.65 -2.95
N PRO A 129 13.24 12.02 -2.51
CA PRO A 129 13.78 10.82 -3.16
C PRO A 129 12.73 9.68 -3.19
N ASP A 130 11.93 9.54 -2.13
CA ASP A 130 10.87 8.53 -2.04
C ASP A 130 9.75 8.70 -3.07
N SER A 131 9.69 9.82 -3.77
CA SER A 131 8.72 10.05 -4.84
C SER A 131 9.13 9.43 -6.17
N TYR A 132 10.40 9.00 -6.32
CA TYR A 132 10.91 8.43 -7.56
C TYR A 132 10.22 7.12 -7.92
N ALA A 133 9.63 7.06 -9.11
CA ALA A 133 8.84 5.92 -9.57
C ALA A 133 9.61 4.94 -10.47
N TYR A 134 10.93 5.07 -10.56
CA TYR A 134 11.80 4.27 -11.46
C TYR A 134 11.43 4.41 -12.95
N ASP A 135 10.94 5.59 -13.35
CA ASP A 135 10.57 5.90 -14.73
C ASP A 135 11.77 6.15 -15.66
N GLY A 136 12.91 6.54 -15.10
CA GLY A 136 14.15 6.80 -15.84
C GLY A 136 14.16 8.08 -16.67
N GLU A 137 13.17 8.95 -16.58
CA GLU A 137 13.08 10.16 -17.42
C GLU A 137 14.23 11.15 -17.15
N CYS A 138 14.64 11.33 -15.90
CA CYS A 138 15.77 12.17 -15.57
C CYS A 138 17.11 11.60 -16.10
N LEU A 139 17.28 10.27 -16.18
CA LEU A 139 18.46 9.63 -16.75
C LEU A 139 18.51 9.84 -18.26
N LYS A 140 17.38 9.67 -18.98
CA LYS A 140 17.29 9.97 -20.41
C LYS A 140 17.60 11.43 -20.70
N LYS A 141 17.08 12.33 -19.86
CA LYS A 141 17.35 13.77 -20.01
C LYS A 141 18.82 14.09 -19.84
N ALA A 142 19.50 13.47 -18.88
CA ALA A 142 20.94 13.61 -18.71
C ALA A 142 21.75 13.12 -19.94
N GLU A 143 21.32 12.00 -20.54
CA GLU A 143 21.91 11.47 -21.78
C GLU A 143 21.67 12.42 -22.97
N GLU A 144 20.48 12.95 -23.15
CA GLU A 144 20.14 13.94 -24.19
C GLU A 144 21.01 15.21 -24.08
N MET A 145 21.33 15.63 -22.87
CA MET A 145 22.23 16.76 -22.59
C MET A 145 23.71 16.39 -22.81
N GLY A 146 24.02 15.15 -23.22
CA GLY A 146 25.42 14.70 -23.40
C GLY A 146 26.17 14.53 -22.08
N LYS A 147 25.47 14.32 -20.97
CA LYS A 147 26.01 14.16 -19.62
C LYS A 147 25.60 12.81 -19.00
N PRO A 148 25.96 11.67 -19.62
CA PRO A 148 25.70 10.38 -19.02
C PRO A 148 26.41 10.28 -17.67
N GLY A 149 25.72 9.76 -16.64
CA GLY A 149 26.24 9.70 -15.27
C GLY A 149 26.11 11.01 -14.47
N LEU A 150 25.27 11.96 -14.92
CA LEU A 150 24.91 13.16 -14.17
C LEU A 150 24.25 12.80 -12.84
N VAL A 151 23.42 11.76 -12.85
CA VAL A 151 22.76 11.19 -11.69
C VAL A 151 22.90 9.67 -11.74
N ASP A 152 23.23 9.05 -10.62
CA ASP A 152 23.20 7.61 -10.40
C ASP A 152 22.03 7.27 -9.46
N ILE A 153 21.14 6.40 -9.89
CA ILE A 153 19.97 5.99 -9.12
C ILE A 153 19.98 4.49 -8.97
N ARG A 154 20.11 4.04 -7.74
CA ARG A 154 20.14 2.62 -7.37
C ARG A 154 18.98 2.30 -6.45
N ALA A 155 18.56 1.05 -6.47
CA ALA A 155 17.59 0.53 -5.52
C ALA A 155 18.34 0.00 -4.27
N LYS A 156 17.92 0.39 -3.08
CA LYS A 156 18.35 -0.28 -1.85
C LYS A 156 17.63 -1.62 -1.78
N GLU A 157 18.37 -2.71 -1.86
CA GLU A 157 17.80 -4.06 -1.94
C GLU A 157 17.19 -4.55 -0.61
N ASP A 158 17.52 -3.89 0.49
CA ASP A 158 17.09 -4.25 1.85
C ASP A 158 15.96 -3.36 2.41
N THR A 159 15.58 -2.30 1.68
CA THR A 159 14.58 -1.34 2.15
C THR A 159 13.42 -1.20 1.16
N PHE A 160 12.20 -1.46 1.69
CA PHE A 160 10.99 -1.53 0.89
C PHE A 160 9.98 -0.47 1.33
N LEU A 161 9.42 0.27 0.38
CA LEU A 161 8.32 1.22 0.60
C LEU A 161 7.00 0.58 0.17
N PHE A 162 6.15 0.24 1.14
CA PHE A 162 4.84 -0.35 0.88
C PHE A 162 3.76 0.71 0.77
N THR A 163 2.88 0.56 -0.22
CA THR A 163 1.65 1.34 -0.33
C THR A 163 0.46 0.39 -0.20
N VAL A 164 -0.35 0.59 0.83
CA VAL A 164 -1.55 -0.22 1.10
C VAL A 164 -2.76 0.68 1.13
N GLU A 165 -3.73 0.42 0.24
CA GLU A 165 -5.01 1.11 0.21
C GLU A 165 -6.13 0.15 0.62
N SER A 166 -6.90 0.57 1.63
CA SER A 166 -8.06 -0.21 2.10
C SER A 166 -9.27 0.03 1.21
N THR A 167 -10.11 -1.00 1.07
CA THR A 167 -11.47 -0.85 0.49
C THR A 167 -12.46 -0.15 1.43
N GLY A 168 -12.04 0.22 2.64
CA GLY A 168 -12.88 0.81 3.68
C GLY A 168 -13.47 -0.19 4.68
N ALA A 169 -13.31 -1.50 4.43
CA ALA A 169 -13.80 -2.54 5.34
C ALA A 169 -12.97 -2.64 6.64
N LEU A 170 -11.66 -2.44 6.54
CA LEU A 170 -10.72 -2.48 7.66
C LEU A 170 -9.71 -1.34 7.55
N PRO A 171 -9.18 -0.82 8.66
CA PRO A 171 -8.05 0.11 8.63
C PRO A 171 -6.82 -0.54 8.00
N PRO A 172 -6.00 0.22 7.22
CA PRO A 172 -4.80 -0.32 6.55
C PRO A 172 -3.82 -1.00 7.51
N GLU A 173 -3.59 -0.43 8.68
CA GLU A 173 -2.72 -1.00 9.71
C GLU A 173 -3.21 -2.37 10.17
N THR A 174 -4.53 -2.51 10.35
CA THR A 174 -5.15 -3.79 10.74
C THR A 174 -4.99 -4.83 9.64
N ILE A 175 -5.06 -4.43 8.37
CA ILE A 175 -4.87 -5.32 7.23
C ILE A 175 -3.43 -5.87 7.23
N VAL A 176 -2.43 -5.00 7.41
CA VAL A 176 -1.02 -5.40 7.46
C VAL A 176 -0.75 -6.35 8.63
N LEU A 177 -1.24 -6.01 9.83
CA LEU A 177 -1.09 -6.88 11.01
C LEU A 177 -1.76 -8.25 10.81
N ASN A 178 -2.94 -8.29 10.20
CA ASN A 178 -3.63 -9.54 9.90
C ASN A 178 -2.88 -10.36 8.84
N ALA A 179 -2.30 -9.71 7.84
CA ALA A 179 -1.48 -10.38 6.83
C ALA A 179 -0.25 -11.07 7.45
N LEU A 180 0.43 -10.39 8.39
CA LEU A 180 1.55 -10.97 9.13
C LEU A 180 1.13 -12.16 9.99
N LYS A 181 0.00 -12.08 10.70
CA LYS A 181 -0.56 -13.19 11.49
C LYS A 181 -0.90 -14.40 10.59
N VAL A 182 -1.46 -14.16 9.40
CA VAL A 182 -1.77 -15.23 8.45
C VAL A 182 -0.50 -15.88 7.92
N LEU A 183 0.55 -15.09 7.66
CA LEU A 183 1.85 -15.62 7.23
C LEU A 183 2.49 -16.47 8.33
N ASP A 184 2.50 -15.98 9.56
CA ASP A 184 3.01 -16.69 10.73
C ASP A 184 2.29 -18.04 10.93
N ALA A 185 0.97 -18.05 10.90
CA ALA A 185 0.20 -19.29 10.99
C ALA A 185 0.50 -20.28 9.87
N LYS A 186 0.75 -19.82 8.64
CA LYS A 186 1.17 -20.66 7.52
C LYS A 186 2.55 -21.27 7.73
N LEU A 187 3.50 -20.48 8.26
CA LEU A 187 4.83 -20.94 8.56
C LEU A 187 4.84 -21.98 9.70
N GLU A 188 4.06 -21.75 10.75
CA GLU A 188 3.89 -22.72 11.84
C GLU A 188 3.28 -24.05 11.33
N MET A 189 2.26 -23.98 10.47
CA MET A 189 1.68 -25.17 9.86
C MET A 189 2.72 -25.94 9.03
N THR A 190 3.47 -25.23 8.17
CA THR A 190 4.51 -25.84 7.34
C THR A 190 5.62 -26.48 8.19
N LYS A 191 6.01 -25.83 9.28
CA LYS A 191 6.97 -26.36 10.24
C LYS A 191 6.46 -27.67 10.89
N SER A 192 5.21 -27.66 11.34
CA SER A 192 4.58 -28.84 11.94
C SER A 192 4.56 -30.04 10.97
N GLU A 193 4.17 -29.80 9.72
CA GLU A 193 4.18 -30.84 8.68
C GLU A 193 5.60 -31.35 8.39
N LEU A 194 6.58 -30.46 8.36
CA LEU A 194 7.98 -30.82 8.17
C LEU A 194 8.52 -31.72 9.33
N ASP A 195 8.14 -31.38 10.56
CA ASP A 195 8.55 -32.15 11.75
C ASP A 195 7.94 -33.59 11.72
N ILE A 196 6.70 -33.72 11.26
CA ILE A 196 6.05 -35.02 11.04
C ILE A 196 6.84 -35.84 10.01
N VAL A 197 7.10 -35.27 8.85
CA VAL A 197 7.84 -35.98 7.77
C VAL A 197 9.25 -36.36 8.20
N LYS A 198 9.95 -35.52 8.97
CA LYS A 198 11.25 -35.86 9.53
C LYS A 198 11.17 -37.05 10.47
N GLY A 199 10.18 -37.06 11.37
CA GLY A 199 9.98 -38.20 12.28
C GLY A 199 9.68 -39.52 11.54
N GLU A 200 8.88 -39.44 10.46
CA GLU A 200 8.61 -40.62 9.63
C GLU A 200 9.87 -41.14 8.90
N LEU A 201 10.72 -40.25 8.39
CA LEU A 201 11.97 -40.58 7.73
C LEU A 201 12.99 -41.18 8.71
N GLU A 202 13.08 -40.63 9.91
CA GLU A 202 13.96 -41.15 10.97
C GLU A 202 13.50 -42.56 11.42
N ALA A 203 12.19 -42.79 11.53
CA ALA A 203 11.64 -44.11 11.85
C ALA A 203 11.87 -45.14 10.73
N ALA A 204 11.76 -44.72 9.48
CA ALA A 204 12.00 -45.58 8.31
C ALA A 204 13.48 -45.86 8.05
N GLY A 205 14.39 -45.00 8.48
CA GLY A 205 15.85 -45.19 8.36
C GLY A 205 16.50 -45.99 9.53
N ALA A 206 15.71 -46.35 10.54
CA ALA A 206 16.14 -47.11 11.69
C ALA A 206 15.87 -48.62 11.53
N GLU A 207 15.29 -49.07 10.41
CA GLU A 207 15.21 -50.48 9.98
C GLU A 207 16.34 -50.79 8.99
#